data_5bd48df1c576cefc488bc6fdfe02ff21
#
_entry.id   5bd48df1c576cefc488bc6fdfe02ff21
#
_cell.length_a   1.000
_cell.length_b   1.000
_cell.length_c   1.000
_cell.angle_alpha   90.00
_cell.angle_beta   90.00
_cell.angle_gamma   90.00
#
_symmetry.space_group_name_H-M   'P 1'
#
loop_
_entity.id
_entity.type
_entity.pdbx_description
1 polymer ?
#
loop_
_entity_poly.entity_id
_entity_poly.type
_entity_poly.pdbx_seq_one_letter_code
_entity_poly.pdbx_strand_id
1 'polypeptide(L)'
;MSKQESGLTCESSGYSRPSPNTWASTKLQSHHQDRLAFVYIRQSNPQQVLDHQESTARQYALVDLAIELGWSPDRVEVIDEDQGHSGSTAEGRYGFHRLLAEVGLDHVGIILGIELSRLARCNKDWHQLIELCGIFRTLLADQDGLYDPTDYNDRLLLGLRGMMSEAELHIMQGRMYQAVLNKARRGDLYILPPIGYVKLPTGEFAIDPDEQARNVVHLVFDAFDRRGTIRGVIRYLVEHSVKLAKVQLH
;
A
#
# COMPACT_ATOMS: atom_id res chain seq x y z
N MET A 1 33.27 -53.93 -5.10
CA MET A 1 32.82 -52.97 -4.07
C MET A 1 32.13 -51.82 -4.80
N SER A 2 30.82 -51.93 -4.98
CA SER A 2 29.96 -51.00 -5.71
C SER A 2 29.34 -50.03 -4.72
N LYS A 3 29.58 -48.74 -4.95
CA LYS A 3 28.87 -47.64 -4.25
C LYS A 3 27.54 -47.40 -4.94
N GLN A 4 26.45 -47.61 -4.20
CA GLN A 4 25.12 -47.16 -4.56
C GLN A 4 25.01 -45.67 -4.22
N GLU A 5 24.81 -44.87 -5.25
CA GLU A 5 24.33 -43.50 -5.08
C GLU A 5 22.80 -43.50 -4.99
N SER A 6 22.26 -43.18 -3.80
CA SER A 6 20.86 -42.94 -3.58
C SER A 6 20.51 -41.52 -4.00
N GLY A 7 19.91 -41.38 -5.17
CA GLY A 7 19.32 -40.14 -5.64
C GLY A 7 18.04 -39.82 -4.83
N LEU A 8 18.09 -38.80 -4.00
CA LEU A 8 16.92 -38.14 -3.44
C LEU A 8 16.29 -37.24 -4.50
N THR A 9 15.27 -37.73 -5.17
CA THR A 9 14.38 -36.90 -5.99
C THR A 9 13.49 -36.10 -5.05
N CYS A 10 13.73 -34.78 -5.03
CA CYS A 10 12.85 -33.81 -4.37
C CYS A 10 11.55 -33.73 -5.20
N GLU A 11 10.50 -34.42 -4.77
CA GLU A 11 9.17 -34.24 -5.30
C GLU A 11 8.69 -32.84 -4.92
N SER A 12 8.68 -31.93 -5.90
CA SER A 12 7.99 -30.65 -5.81
C SER A 12 6.49 -30.94 -5.66
N SER A 13 5.97 -30.73 -4.45
CA SER A 13 4.54 -30.74 -4.16
C SER A 13 3.87 -29.69 -5.06
N GLY A 14 3.41 -30.13 -6.22
CA GLY A 14 2.63 -29.32 -7.15
C GLY A 14 1.26 -29.04 -6.56
N TYR A 15 1.08 -27.89 -5.98
CA TYR A 15 -0.25 -27.30 -5.82
C TYR A 15 -0.76 -27.00 -7.24
N SER A 16 -1.47 -27.95 -7.84
CA SER A 16 -2.21 -27.70 -9.07
C SER A 16 -3.36 -26.74 -8.72
N ARG A 17 -3.26 -25.51 -9.22
CA ARG A 17 -4.38 -24.55 -9.17
C ARG A 17 -5.60 -25.22 -9.78
N PRO A 18 -6.78 -25.19 -9.12
CA PRO A 18 -8.01 -25.60 -9.78
C PRO A 18 -8.17 -24.74 -11.02
N SER A 19 -8.45 -25.37 -12.16
CA SER A 19 -8.68 -24.65 -13.41
C SER A 19 -9.81 -23.64 -13.22
N PRO A 20 -9.69 -22.39 -13.75
CA PRO A 20 -10.69 -21.33 -13.60
C PRO A 20 -12.11 -21.76 -13.99
N ASN A 21 -12.23 -22.78 -14.81
CA ASN A 21 -13.50 -23.34 -15.29
C ASN A 21 -14.41 -23.93 -14.22
N THR A 22 -13.91 -24.27 -13.03
CA THR A 22 -14.74 -24.99 -12.04
C THR A 22 -15.57 -24.05 -11.16
N TRP A 23 -15.12 -22.82 -10.90
CA TRP A 23 -15.81 -21.86 -10.04
C TRP A 23 -16.39 -20.66 -10.82
N ALA A 24 -15.94 -20.44 -12.06
CA ALA A 24 -16.44 -19.37 -12.93
C ALA A 24 -17.79 -19.69 -13.56
N SER A 25 -18.10 -20.98 -13.80
CA SER A 25 -19.24 -21.42 -14.64
C SER A 25 -20.63 -21.10 -14.07
N THR A 26 -20.75 -20.84 -12.76
CA THR A 26 -22.05 -20.57 -12.12
C THR A 26 -22.32 -19.08 -11.87
N LYS A 27 -21.28 -18.26 -11.70
CA LYS A 27 -21.40 -16.82 -11.36
C LYS A 27 -21.24 -15.91 -12.56
N LEU A 28 -20.43 -16.34 -13.53
CA LEU A 28 -20.16 -15.57 -14.73
C LEU A 28 -21.31 -15.70 -15.72
N GLN A 29 -21.86 -14.59 -16.15
CA GLN A 29 -22.94 -14.52 -17.13
C GLN A 29 -22.53 -13.63 -18.31
N SER A 30 -23.18 -13.77 -19.47
CA SER A 30 -22.85 -13.02 -20.68
C SER A 30 -22.90 -11.51 -20.50
N HIS A 31 -23.83 -11.00 -19.71
CA HIS A 31 -23.93 -9.56 -19.44
C HIS A 31 -22.72 -8.98 -18.69
N HIS A 32 -21.95 -9.80 -17.97
CA HIS A 32 -20.68 -9.34 -17.38
C HIS A 32 -19.62 -9.15 -18.47
N GLN A 33 -19.54 -10.08 -19.43
CA GLN A 33 -18.55 -10.05 -20.52
C GLN A 33 -18.86 -8.96 -21.56
N ASP A 34 -20.12 -8.47 -21.63
CA ASP A 34 -20.50 -7.34 -22.48
C ASP A 34 -19.91 -6.01 -21.97
N ARG A 35 -19.48 -5.97 -20.70
CA ARG A 35 -18.86 -4.81 -20.04
C ARG A 35 -17.35 -4.98 -19.93
N LEU A 36 -16.65 -3.95 -19.43
CA LEU A 36 -15.20 -3.95 -19.27
C LEU A 36 -14.74 -4.88 -18.12
N ALA A 37 -13.56 -5.45 -18.26
CA ALA A 37 -12.80 -6.08 -17.19
C ALA A 37 -11.73 -5.11 -16.71
N PHE A 38 -11.75 -4.72 -15.45
CA PHE A 38 -10.73 -3.86 -14.86
C PHE A 38 -9.73 -4.68 -14.05
N VAL A 39 -8.46 -4.57 -14.42
CA VAL A 39 -7.33 -5.11 -13.66
C VAL A 39 -6.73 -3.97 -12.84
N TYR A 40 -6.96 -3.99 -11.53
CA TYR A 40 -6.45 -2.96 -10.64
C TYR A 40 -5.11 -3.36 -10.03
N ILE A 41 -4.10 -2.52 -10.27
CA ILE A 41 -2.75 -2.73 -9.83
C ILE A 41 -2.36 -1.65 -8.83
N ARG A 42 -2.00 -2.07 -7.62
CA ARG A 42 -1.49 -1.18 -6.59
C ARG A 42 -0.08 -1.59 -6.16
N GLN A 43 0.87 -0.68 -6.28
CA GLN A 43 2.23 -0.86 -5.76
C GLN A 43 2.55 0.23 -4.72
N SER A 44 3.10 -0.18 -3.58
CA SER A 44 3.35 0.71 -2.44
C SER A 44 4.67 1.48 -2.52
N ASN A 45 5.59 1.15 -3.47
CA ASN A 45 6.90 1.79 -3.54
C ASN A 45 7.47 1.79 -4.97
N PRO A 46 7.89 2.96 -5.53
CA PRO A 46 8.53 3.05 -6.85
C PRO A 46 9.83 2.26 -6.96
N GLN A 47 10.57 2.06 -5.86
CA GLN A 47 11.82 1.28 -5.84
C GLN A 47 11.57 -0.23 -5.96
N GLN A 48 10.42 -0.74 -5.54
CA GLN A 48 10.05 -2.14 -5.74
C GLN A 48 9.72 -2.48 -7.20
N VAL A 49 9.44 -1.47 -8.04
CA VAL A 49 9.23 -1.66 -9.49
C VAL A 49 10.51 -2.13 -10.20
N LEU A 50 11.68 -1.71 -9.71
CA LEU A 50 12.98 -2.06 -10.31
C LEU A 50 13.50 -3.44 -9.87
N ASP A 51 13.12 -3.90 -8.67
CA ASP A 51 13.66 -5.13 -8.08
C ASP A 51 12.78 -6.38 -8.28
N HIS A 52 11.51 -6.23 -8.72
CA HIS A 52 10.58 -7.35 -8.80
C HIS A 52 9.95 -7.53 -10.18
N GLN A 53 10.67 -8.18 -11.08
CA GLN A 53 10.11 -8.76 -12.32
C GLN A 53 8.94 -9.72 -12.01
N GLU A 54 8.92 -10.36 -10.83
CA GLU A 54 7.82 -11.21 -10.37
C GLU A 54 6.50 -10.45 -10.15
N SER A 55 6.55 -9.19 -9.73
CA SER A 55 5.35 -8.38 -9.53
C SER A 55 4.68 -8.05 -10.86
N THR A 56 5.46 -7.72 -11.86
CA THR A 56 4.96 -7.42 -13.22
C THR A 56 4.39 -8.68 -13.89
N ALA A 57 5.06 -9.83 -13.73
CA ALA A 57 4.55 -11.10 -14.26
C ALA A 57 3.22 -11.51 -13.62
N ARG A 58 3.03 -11.28 -12.30
CA ARG A 58 1.76 -11.55 -11.61
C ARG A 58 0.64 -10.61 -12.07
N GLN A 59 0.97 -9.41 -12.48
CA GLN A 59 0.02 -8.43 -13.01
C GLN A 59 -0.48 -8.84 -14.40
N TYR A 60 0.42 -9.26 -15.27
CA TYR A 60 0.05 -9.82 -16.58
C TYR A 60 -0.79 -11.09 -16.42
N ALA A 61 -0.55 -11.91 -15.41
CA ALA A 61 -1.35 -13.09 -15.13
C ALA A 61 -2.83 -12.78 -14.79
N LEU A 62 -3.15 -11.56 -14.32
CA LEU A 62 -4.54 -11.12 -14.11
C LEU A 62 -5.23 -10.73 -15.43
N VAL A 63 -4.48 -10.17 -16.38
CA VAL A 63 -4.98 -9.89 -17.73
C VAL A 63 -5.28 -11.22 -18.44
N ASP A 64 -4.35 -12.17 -18.35
CA ASP A 64 -4.55 -13.52 -18.90
C ASP A 64 -5.76 -14.21 -18.26
N LEU A 65 -5.95 -14.06 -16.96
CA LEU A 65 -7.12 -14.57 -16.25
C LEU A 65 -8.44 -13.95 -16.77
N ALA A 66 -8.47 -12.65 -17.04
CA ALA A 66 -9.64 -12.00 -17.63
C ALA A 66 -9.97 -12.60 -19.00
N ILE A 67 -8.95 -12.84 -19.82
CA ILE A 67 -9.10 -13.46 -21.16
C ILE A 67 -9.57 -14.91 -21.02
N GLU A 68 -9.01 -15.69 -20.09
CA GLU A 68 -9.43 -17.06 -19.78
C GLU A 68 -10.89 -17.13 -19.30
N LEU A 69 -11.35 -16.10 -18.59
CA LEU A 69 -12.75 -15.95 -18.17
C LEU A 69 -13.67 -15.50 -19.32
N GLY A 70 -13.14 -15.22 -20.53
CA GLY A 70 -13.90 -14.96 -21.75
C GLY A 70 -14.02 -13.49 -22.13
N TRP A 71 -13.28 -12.57 -21.50
CA TRP A 71 -13.20 -11.19 -21.97
C TRP A 71 -12.31 -11.09 -23.21
N SER A 72 -12.74 -10.30 -24.17
CA SER A 72 -11.92 -9.92 -25.32
C SER A 72 -10.78 -8.97 -24.86
N PRO A 73 -9.54 -9.10 -25.38
CA PRO A 73 -8.40 -8.28 -24.96
C PRO A 73 -8.64 -6.77 -25.06
N ASP A 74 -9.46 -6.33 -25.99
CA ASP A 74 -9.86 -4.93 -26.19
C ASP A 74 -10.80 -4.40 -25.10
N ARG A 75 -11.38 -5.29 -24.30
CA ARG A 75 -12.25 -4.96 -23.17
C ARG A 75 -11.58 -5.13 -21.81
N VAL A 76 -10.29 -5.46 -21.77
CA VAL A 76 -9.51 -5.55 -20.54
C VAL A 76 -8.72 -4.26 -20.35
N GLU A 77 -9.00 -3.55 -19.28
CA GLU A 77 -8.37 -2.28 -18.96
C GLU A 77 -7.58 -2.38 -17.65
N VAL A 78 -6.33 -1.89 -17.67
CA VAL A 78 -5.45 -1.90 -16.50
C VAL A 78 -5.47 -0.52 -15.85
N ILE A 79 -5.74 -0.48 -14.54
CA ILE A 79 -5.68 0.73 -13.72
C ILE A 79 -4.43 0.63 -12.84
N ASP A 80 -3.42 1.44 -13.11
CA ASP A 80 -2.14 1.49 -12.39
C ASP A 80 -1.77 2.89 -11.87
N GLU A 81 -2.69 3.83 -11.97
CA GLU A 81 -2.51 5.25 -11.65
C GLU A 81 -2.19 5.52 -10.15
N ASP A 82 -2.48 4.56 -9.26
CA ASP A 82 -2.24 4.68 -7.83
C ASP A 82 -0.87 4.13 -7.38
N GLN A 83 0.06 3.93 -8.32
CA GLN A 83 1.42 3.45 -8.04
C GLN A 83 2.27 4.55 -7.40
N GLY A 84 3.01 4.18 -6.35
CA GLY A 84 4.05 5.05 -5.75
C GLY A 84 3.57 6.11 -4.77
N HIS A 85 2.28 6.25 -4.51
CA HIS A 85 1.77 7.18 -3.52
C HIS A 85 1.69 6.54 -2.12
N SER A 86 2.52 7.02 -1.18
CA SER A 86 2.48 6.58 0.21
C SER A 86 1.17 6.98 0.88
N GLY A 87 0.68 6.13 1.80
CA GLY A 87 -0.67 6.13 2.36
C GLY A 87 -1.14 7.34 3.18
N SER A 88 -0.46 8.49 3.13
CA SER A 88 -0.75 9.61 4.04
C SER A 88 -1.56 10.78 3.45
N THR A 89 -1.78 10.82 2.13
CA THR A 89 -2.53 11.91 1.50
C THR A 89 -3.74 11.40 0.72
N ALA A 90 -4.92 11.95 1.03
CA ALA A 90 -6.19 11.65 0.35
C ALA A 90 -6.21 12.09 -1.13
N GLU A 91 -5.26 12.92 -1.54
CA GLU A 91 -5.22 13.61 -2.83
C GLU A 91 -4.63 12.81 -4.01
N GLY A 92 -4.33 11.52 -3.86
CA GLY A 92 -3.61 10.76 -4.90
C GLY A 92 -4.25 9.43 -5.31
N ARG A 93 -5.60 9.29 -5.29
CA ARG A 93 -6.28 8.02 -5.62
C ARG A 93 -7.12 8.09 -6.89
N TYR A 94 -6.55 8.64 -7.94
CA TYR A 94 -7.26 8.81 -9.21
C TYR A 94 -7.73 7.47 -9.76
N GLY A 95 -6.92 6.42 -9.70
CA GLY A 95 -7.27 5.08 -10.19
C GLY A 95 -8.44 4.46 -9.42
N PHE A 96 -8.45 4.53 -8.09
CA PHE A 96 -9.56 4.00 -7.31
C PHE A 96 -10.87 4.80 -7.51
N HIS A 97 -10.80 6.13 -7.58
CA HIS A 97 -11.96 6.96 -7.85
C HIS A 97 -12.51 6.73 -9.27
N ARG A 98 -11.63 6.55 -10.25
CA ARG A 98 -11.99 6.15 -11.60
C ARG A 98 -12.71 4.81 -11.60
N LEU A 99 -12.16 3.81 -10.89
CA LEU A 99 -12.79 2.50 -10.73
C LEU A 99 -14.22 2.60 -10.18
N LEU A 100 -14.42 3.36 -9.08
CA LEU A 100 -15.75 3.57 -8.50
C LEU A 100 -16.71 4.28 -9.48
N ALA A 101 -16.22 5.27 -10.21
CA ALA A 101 -17.03 6.00 -11.20
C ALA A 101 -17.48 5.08 -12.34
N GLU A 102 -16.59 4.28 -12.91
CA GLU A 102 -16.88 3.35 -14.01
C GLU A 102 -17.84 2.23 -13.56
N VAL A 103 -17.70 1.72 -12.34
CA VAL A 103 -18.66 0.79 -11.74
C VAL A 103 -20.02 1.46 -11.59
N GLY A 104 -20.07 2.71 -11.08
CA GLY A 104 -21.30 3.47 -10.92
C GLY A 104 -22.01 3.84 -12.25
N LEU A 105 -21.28 3.83 -13.35
CA LEU A 105 -21.82 4.01 -14.72
C LEU A 105 -22.26 2.69 -15.37
N ASP A 106 -22.17 1.57 -14.66
CA ASP A 106 -22.49 0.22 -15.17
C ASP A 106 -21.60 -0.24 -16.34
N HIS A 107 -20.40 0.30 -16.45
CA HIS A 107 -19.46 -0.05 -17.51
C HIS A 107 -18.60 -1.29 -17.19
N VAL A 108 -18.54 -1.71 -15.92
CA VAL A 108 -17.61 -2.73 -15.42
C VAL A 108 -18.33 -4.04 -15.13
N GLY A 109 -17.91 -5.12 -15.77
CA GLY A 109 -18.43 -6.48 -15.53
C GLY A 109 -17.67 -7.23 -14.46
N ILE A 110 -16.34 -7.01 -14.36
CA ILE A 110 -15.47 -7.65 -13.39
C ILE A 110 -14.32 -6.73 -12.99
N ILE A 111 -13.91 -6.84 -11.73
CA ILE A 111 -12.71 -6.22 -11.20
C ILE A 111 -11.76 -7.33 -10.74
N LEU A 112 -10.54 -7.31 -11.27
CA LEU A 112 -9.48 -8.27 -10.91
C LEU A 112 -8.38 -7.58 -10.11
N GLY A 113 -7.93 -8.23 -9.04
CA GLY A 113 -6.80 -7.78 -8.23
C GLY A 113 -5.97 -8.96 -7.76
N ILE A 114 -4.69 -8.74 -7.44
CA ILE A 114 -3.83 -9.80 -6.88
C ILE A 114 -4.40 -10.26 -5.53
N GLU A 115 -4.86 -9.30 -4.74
CA GLU A 115 -5.50 -9.50 -3.44
C GLU A 115 -6.60 -8.43 -3.30
N LEU A 116 -7.85 -8.87 -3.27
CA LEU A 116 -9.00 -7.95 -3.25
C LEU A 116 -9.00 -7.01 -2.04
N SER A 117 -8.57 -7.48 -0.88
CA SER A 117 -8.48 -6.68 0.35
C SER A 117 -7.56 -5.46 0.20
N ARG A 118 -6.64 -5.47 -0.77
CA ARG A 118 -5.70 -4.37 -1.05
C ARG A 118 -6.20 -3.37 -2.08
N LEU A 119 -7.35 -3.58 -2.70
CA LEU A 119 -7.98 -2.59 -3.59
C LEU A 119 -8.32 -1.31 -2.83
N ALA A 120 -8.80 -1.45 -1.60
CA ALA A 120 -9.11 -0.34 -0.71
C ALA A 120 -7.99 -0.09 0.32
N ARG A 121 -7.88 1.14 0.81
CA ARG A 121 -6.92 1.50 1.88
C ARG A 121 -7.52 1.43 3.27
N CYS A 122 -8.83 1.53 3.36
CA CYS A 122 -9.58 1.46 4.61
C CYS A 122 -10.89 0.69 4.39
N ASN A 123 -11.45 0.25 5.49
CA ASN A 123 -12.67 -0.55 5.49
C ASN A 123 -13.86 0.21 4.88
N LYS A 124 -13.92 1.53 5.07
CA LYS A 124 -14.96 2.39 4.47
C LYS A 124 -14.95 2.31 2.95
N ASP A 125 -13.78 2.46 2.33
CA ASP A 125 -13.62 2.41 0.87
C ASP A 125 -13.94 1.00 0.34
N TRP A 126 -13.52 -0.03 1.11
CA TRP A 126 -13.81 -1.43 0.79
C TRP A 126 -15.32 -1.72 0.78
N HIS A 127 -16.04 -1.30 1.82
CA HIS A 127 -17.49 -1.47 1.87
C HIS A 127 -18.21 -0.70 0.76
N GLN A 128 -17.77 0.52 0.47
CA GLN A 128 -18.33 1.31 -0.63
C GLN A 128 -18.15 0.59 -1.97
N LEU A 129 -16.98 -0.01 -2.23
CA LEU A 129 -16.73 -0.78 -3.45
C LEU A 129 -17.67 -2.00 -3.53
N ILE A 130 -17.77 -2.79 -2.45
CA ILE A 130 -18.64 -3.98 -2.41
C ILE A 130 -20.11 -3.59 -2.64
N GLU A 131 -20.58 -2.50 -2.03
CA GLU A 131 -21.97 -2.03 -2.20
C GLU A 131 -22.24 -1.63 -3.65
N LEU A 132 -21.34 -0.85 -4.27
CA LEU A 132 -21.50 -0.47 -5.67
C LEU A 132 -21.47 -1.71 -6.57
N CYS A 133 -20.51 -2.62 -6.38
CA CYS A 133 -20.44 -3.86 -7.13
C CYS A 133 -21.72 -4.71 -6.96
N GLY A 134 -22.32 -4.73 -5.77
CA GLY A 134 -23.60 -5.41 -5.53
C GLY A 134 -24.78 -4.77 -6.27
N ILE A 135 -24.83 -3.43 -6.35
CA ILE A 135 -25.91 -2.70 -7.06
C ILE A 135 -25.80 -2.92 -8.57
N PHE A 136 -24.59 -2.82 -9.11
CA PHE A 136 -24.34 -2.89 -10.56
C PHE A 136 -23.99 -4.30 -11.06
N ARG A 137 -24.08 -5.32 -10.17
CA ARG A 137 -23.76 -6.72 -10.48
C ARG A 137 -22.37 -6.86 -11.12
N THR A 138 -21.38 -6.17 -10.56
CA THR A 138 -19.99 -6.27 -10.97
C THR A 138 -19.31 -7.36 -10.14
N LEU A 139 -18.67 -8.30 -10.79
CA LEU A 139 -17.94 -9.39 -10.12
C LEU A 139 -16.59 -8.90 -9.58
N LEU A 140 -16.10 -9.56 -8.55
CA LEU A 140 -14.77 -9.36 -7.99
C LEU A 140 -13.98 -10.66 -8.11
N ALA A 141 -12.73 -10.61 -8.56
CA ALA A 141 -11.87 -11.78 -8.70
C ALA A 141 -10.46 -11.54 -8.19
N ASP A 142 -9.88 -12.56 -7.58
CA ASP A 142 -8.47 -12.64 -7.22
C ASP A 142 -7.89 -14.02 -7.58
N GLN A 143 -6.69 -14.30 -7.11
CA GLN A 143 -6.04 -15.61 -7.34
C GLN A 143 -6.77 -16.77 -6.65
N ASP A 144 -7.59 -16.48 -5.64
CA ASP A 144 -8.28 -17.48 -4.83
C ASP A 144 -9.66 -17.82 -5.38
N GLY A 145 -10.32 -16.87 -6.11
CA GLY A 145 -11.65 -17.14 -6.65
C GLY A 145 -12.36 -15.95 -7.27
N LEU A 146 -13.62 -16.25 -7.66
CA LEU A 146 -14.59 -15.29 -8.19
C LEU A 146 -15.71 -15.09 -7.19
N TYR A 147 -16.01 -13.85 -6.89
CA TYR A 147 -16.98 -13.42 -5.89
C TYR A 147 -18.07 -12.57 -6.54
N ASP A 148 -19.32 -12.92 -6.24
CA ASP A 148 -20.48 -12.13 -6.61
C ASP A 148 -20.99 -11.37 -5.37
N PRO A 149 -20.85 -10.02 -5.32
CA PRO A 149 -21.33 -9.25 -4.17
C PRO A 149 -22.85 -9.28 -3.95
N THR A 150 -23.62 -9.82 -4.91
CA THR A 150 -25.07 -10.05 -4.75
C THR A 150 -25.36 -11.35 -4.00
N ASP A 151 -24.45 -12.31 -4.02
CA ASP A 151 -24.57 -13.55 -3.25
C ASP A 151 -24.23 -13.31 -1.78
N TYR A 152 -25.07 -13.83 -0.89
CA TYR A 152 -24.92 -13.63 0.56
C TYR A 152 -23.60 -14.18 1.10
N ASN A 153 -23.18 -15.36 0.67
CA ASN A 153 -21.97 -16.01 1.17
C ASN A 153 -20.72 -15.31 0.69
N ASP A 154 -20.69 -14.91 -0.60
CA ASP A 154 -19.58 -14.15 -1.16
C ASP A 154 -19.47 -12.78 -0.51
N ARG A 155 -20.59 -12.09 -0.31
CA ARG A 155 -20.62 -10.79 0.39
C ARG A 155 -20.10 -10.90 1.83
N LEU A 156 -20.45 -11.98 2.53
CA LEU A 156 -19.93 -12.26 3.87
C LEU A 156 -18.41 -12.49 3.84
N LEU A 157 -17.91 -13.30 2.90
CA LEU A 157 -16.48 -13.55 2.73
C LEU A 157 -15.70 -12.27 2.40
N LEU A 158 -16.21 -11.45 1.50
CA LEU A 158 -15.61 -10.15 1.15
C LEU A 158 -15.58 -9.21 2.36
N GLY A 159 -16.65 -9.17 3.15
CA GLY A 159 -16.70 -8.39 4.40
C GLY A 159 -15.65 -8.84 5.42
N LEU A 160 -15.52 -10.16 5.64
CA LEU A 160 -14.51 -10.73 6.53
C LEU A 160 -13.08 -10.44 6.06
N ARG A 161 -12.80 -10.53 4.76
CA ARG A 161 -11.50 -10.19 4.19
C ARG A 161 -11.10 -8.74 4.46
N GLY A 162 -12.05 -7.80 4.32
CA GLY A 162 -11.81 -6.38 4.65
C GLY A 162 -11.45 -6.17 6.13
N MET A 163 -12.20 -6.80 7.03
CA MET A 163 -11.93 -6.72 8.48
C MET A 163 -10.60 -7.36 8.87
N MET A 164 -10.24 -8.50 8.29
CA MET A 164 -8.96 -9.17 8.56
C MET A 164 -7.78 -8.32 8.12
N SER A 165 -7.85 -7.70 6.96
CA SER A 165 -6.80 -6.78 6.46
C SER A 165 -6.59 -5.60 7.40
N GLU A 166 -7.65 -5.03 7.97
CA GLU A 166 -7.55 -3.95 8.96
C GLU A 166 -6.95 -4.45 10.29
N ALA A 167 -7.38 -5.62 10.75
CA ALA A 167 -6.84 -6.23 11.97
C ALA A 167 -5.34 -6.54 11.85
N GLU A 168 -4.88 -7.04 10.71
CA GLU A 168 -3.45 -7.27 10.44
C GLU A 168 -2.64 -5.97 10.51
N LEU A 169 -3.16 -4.87 9.95
CA LEU A 169 -2.52 -3.56 10.04
C LEU A 169 -2.41 -3.08 11.49
N HIS A 170 -3.46 -3.26 12.29
CA HIS A 170 -3.44 -2.91 13.72
C HIS A 170 -2.42 -3.75 14.50
N ILE A 171 -2.34 -5.04 14.25
CA ILE A 171 -1.36 -5.93 14.87
C ILE A 171 0.06 -5.52 14.49
N MET A 172 0.29 -5.19 13.21
CA MET A 172 1.59 -4.73 12.71
C MET A 172 1.99 -3.40 13.36
N GLN A 173 1.10 -2.42 13.43
CA GLN A 173 1.33 -1.15 14.10
C GLN A 173 1.66 -1.35 15.59
N GLY A 174 0.91 -2.22 16.26
CA GLY A 174 1.18 -2.58 17.65
C GLY A 174 2.58 -3.19 17.85
N ARG A 175 2.98 -4.12 16.98
CA ARG A 175 4.33 -4.71 17.00
C ARG A 175 5.43 -3.67 16.75
N MET A 176 5.24 -2.78 15.78
CA MET A 176 6.18 -1.69 15.50
C MET A 176 6.32 -0.76 16.69
N TYR A 177 5.22 -0.37 17.32
CA TYR A 177 5.23 0.48 18.51
C TYR A 177 5.98 -0.20 19.67
N GLN A 178 5.72 -1.48 19.95
CA GLN A 178 6.44 -2.24 20.96
C GLN A 178 7.94 -2.37 20.63
N ALA A 179 8.30 -2.54 19.38
CA ALA A 179 9.70 -2.58 18.95
C ALA A 179 10.42 -1.24 19.21
N VAL A 180 9.75 -0.11 18.93
CA VAL A 180 10.27 1.24 19.23
C VAL A 180 10.45 1.42 20.73
N LEU A 181 9.45 1.06 21.55
CA LEU A 181 9.56 1.13 23.02
C LEU A 181 10.71 0.26 23.57
N ASN A 182 10.87 -0.95 23.05
CA ASN A 182 11.95 -1.84 23.45
C ASN A 182 13.33 -1.28 23.08
N LYS A 183 13.47 -0.67 21.90
CA LYS A 183 14.70 0.04 21.53
C LYS A 183 14.96 1.24 22.44
N ALA A 184 13.92 2.00 22.77
CA ALA A 184 14.04 3.13 23.69
C ALA A 184 14.49 2.68 25.09
N ARG A 185 13.90 1.59 25.65
CA ARG A 185 14.27 1.04 26.96
C ARG A 185 15.72 0.54 27.02
N ARG A 186 16.25 0.04 25.90
CA ARG A 186 17.65 -0.41 25.80
C ARG A 186 18.64 0.72 25.48
N GLY A 187 18.15 1.92 25.18
CA GLY A 187 18.98 3.03 24.70
C GLY A 187 19.38 2.93 23.23
N ASP A 188 18.86 1.94 22.49
CA ASP A 188 19.19 1.67 21.08
C ASP A 188 18.33 2.49 20.10
N LEU A 189 17.43 3.35 20.62
CA LEU A 189 16.57 4.14 19.76
C LEU A 189 17.41 5.22 19.07
N TYR A 190 17.55 5.09 17.75
CA TYR A 190 18.18 6.14 16.96
C TYR A 190 17.20 7.31 16.80
N ILE A 191 17.50 8.42 17.45
CA ILE A 191 16.79 9.68 17.29
C ILE A 191 17.67 10.55 16.40
N LEU A 192 17.10 11.07 15.33
CA LEU A 192 17.76 12.08 14.50
C LEU A 192 17.98 13.34 15.34
N PRO A 193 19.19 13.92 15.34
CA PRO A 193 19.42 15.18 16.04
C PRO A 193 18.51 16.25 15.45
N PRO A 194 17.94 17.15 16.28
CA PRO A 194 17.23 18.30 15.78
C PRO A 194 18.17 19.22 14.97
N ILE A 195 17.60 20.05 14.13
CA ILE A 195 18.39 21.01 13.32
C ILE A 195 19.27 21.86 14.22
N GLY A 196 20.55 21.99 13.88
CA GLY A 196 21.55 22.71 14.66
C GLY A 196 22.22 21.90 15.77
N TYR A 197 21.96 20.58 15.81
CA TYR A 197 22.64 19.65 16.70
C TYR A 197 23.22 18.47 15.91
N VAL A 198 24.31 17.91 16.42
CA VAL A 198 24.97 16.72 15.91
C VAL A 198 25.02 15.65 16.98
N LYS A 199 24.98 14.39 16.58
CA LYS A 199 25.16 13.25 17.49
C LYS A 199 26.63 12.87 17.51
N LEU A 200 27.23 12.93 18.69
CA LEU A 200 28.61 12.51 18.90
C LEU A 200 28.75 10.98 18.86
N PRO A 201 29.96 10.44 18.60
CA PRO A 201 30.22 9.00 18.68
C PRO A 201 29.89 8.39 20.06
N THR A 202 29.91 9.19 21.12
CA THR A 202 29.51 8.81 22.49
C THR A 202 27.99 8.58 22.63
N GLY A 203 27.19 8.99 21.62
CA GLY A 203 25.74 8.93 21.67
C GLY A 203 25.06 10.20 22.18
N GLU A 204 25.83 11.14 22.71
CA GLU A 204 25.34 12.42 23.21
C GLU A 204 25.06 13.43 22.07
N PHE A 205 24.17 14.38 22.33
CA PHE A 205 23.90 15.47 21.41
C PHE A 205 24.73 16.70 21.78
N ALA A 206 25.41 17.28 20.79
CA ALA A 206 26.12 18.55 20.92
C ALA A 206 25.56 19.55 19.90
N ILE A 207 25.73 20.84 20.16
CA ILE A 207 25.43 21.88 19.16
C ILE A 207 26.37 21.67 17.99
N ASP A 208 25.86 21.88 16.76
CA ASP A 208 26.61 21.76 15.53
C ASP A 208 27.89 22.65 15.61
N PRO A 209 29.08 22.11 15.29
CA PRO A 209 30.30 22.90 15.26
C PRO A 209 30.31 24.03 14.21
N ASP A 210 29.42 23.95 13.22
CA ASP A 210 29.21 25.01 12.25
C ASP A 210 28.74 26.30 12.97
N GLU A 211 29.49 27.37 12.81
CA GLU A 211 29.21 28.64 13.46
C GLU A 211 27.86 29.22 13.00
N GLN A 212 27.48 29.05 11.75
CA GLN A 212 26.20 29.48 11.24
C GLN A 212 25.04 28.77 11.88
N ALA A 213 25.12 27.43 11.97
CA ALA A 213 24.10 26.59 12.61
C ALA A 213 23.97 26.95 14.12
N ARG A 214 25.09 27.10 14.81
CA ARG A 214 25.14 27.48 16.23
C ARG A 214 24.51 28.86 16.49
N ASN A 215 24.83 29.84 15.67
CA ASN A 215 24.27 31.21 15.79
C ASN A 215 22.74 31.18 15.58
N VAL A 216 22.23 30.36 14.67
CA VAL A 216 20.78 30.20 14.47
C VAL A 216 20.12 29.54 15.68
N VAL A 217 20.75 28.56 16.29
CA VAL A 217 20.23 27.91 17.53
C VAL A 217 20.12 28.94 18.65
N HIS A 218 21.19 29.72 18.89
CA HIS A 218 21.18 30.78 19.91
C HIS A 218 20.11 31.84 19.61
N LEU A 219 19.99 32.28 18.35
CA LEU A 219 18.97 33.24 17.94
C LEU A 219 17.54 32.74 18.23
N VAL A 220 17.27 31.46 18.01
CA VAL A 220 15.95 30.85 18.29
C VAL A 220 15.64 30.90 19.80
N PHE A 221 16.60 30.57 20.66
CA PHE A 221 16.39 30.61 22.11
C PHE A 221 16.27 32.07 22.61
N ASP A 222 17.11 32.97 22.15
CA ASP A 222 17.01 34.40 22.47
C ASP A 222 15.68 35.04 22.02
N ALA A 223 15.20 34.64 20.83
CA ALA A 223 13.89 35.06 20.34
C ALA A 223 12.76 34.48 21.19
N PHE A 224 12.91 33.25 21.70
CA PHE A 224 11.92 32.64 22.60
C PHE A 224 11.86 33.35 23.95
N ASP A 225 13.00 33.69 24.54
CA ASP A 225 13.07 34.42 25.81
C ASP A 225 12.42 35.82 25.70
N ARG A 226 12.55 36.48 24.55
CA ARG A 226 11.94 37.79 24.31
C ARG A 226 10.46 37.75 23.98
N ARG A 227 10.00 36.70 23.25
CA ARG A 227 8.63 36.60 22.72
C ARG A 227 7.72 35.75 23.56
N GLY A 228 8.27 34.86 24.39
CA GLY A 228 7.53 33.96 25.31
C GLY A 228 6.68 32.87 24.65
N THR A 229 6.64 32.80 23.31
CA THR A 229 5.81 31.83 22.58
C THR A 229 6.49 31.32 21.30
N ILE A 230 6.31 30.03 21.01
CA ILE A 230 6.83 29.40 19.77
C ILE A 230 6.30 30.12 18.51
N ARG A 231 5.03 30.51 18.50
CA ARG A 231 4.42 31.25 17.38
C ARG A 231 5.08 32.62 17.16
N GLY A 232 5.45 33.29 18.25
CA GLY A 232 6.21 34.55 18.19
C GLY A 232 7.60 34.35 17.61
N VAL A 233 8.30 33.27 17.96
CA VAL A 233 9.61 32.91 17.39
C VAL A 233 9.50 32.63 15.88
N ILE A 234 8.54 31.79 15.46
CA ILE A 234 8.34 31.48 14.04
C ILE A 234 8.09 32.74 13.23
N ARG A 235 7.24 33.64 13.73
CA ARG A 235 6.98 34.95 13.09
C ARG A 235 8.27 35.77 12.95
N TYR A 236 9.06 35.83 14.03
CA TYR A 236 10.35 36.56 14.01
C TYR A 236 11.31 35.99 12.96
N LEU A 237 11.45 34.65 12.89
CA LEU A 237 12.33 33.99 11.93
C LEU A 237 11.90 34.28 10.47
N VAL A 238 10.58 34.26 10.21
CA VAL A 238 10.03 34.58 8.89
C VAL A 238 10.26 36.06 8.52
N GLU A 239 9.95 36.98 9.45
CA GLU A 239 10.15 38.45 9.24
C GLU A 239 11.61 38.81 8.93
N HIS A 240 12.57 38.07 9.54
CA HIS A 240 14.00 38.31 9.34
C HIS A 240 14.64 37.39 8.29
N SER A 241 13.82 36.63 7.56
CA SER A 241 14.28 35.69 6.49
C SER A 241 15.37 34.72 6.96
N VAL A 242 15.35 34.30 8.23
CA VAL A 242 16.33 33.37 8.79
C VAL A 242 16.11 31.99 8.18
N LYS A 243 17.12 31.51 7.46
CA LYS A 243 17.11 30.15 6.85
C LYS A 243 17.80 29.19 7.79
N LEU A 244 17.11 28.11 8.14
CA LEU A 244 17.70 26.97 8.84
C LEU A 244 18.47 26.09 7.83
N ALA A 245 19.67 25.66 8.18
CA ALA A 245 20.41 24.69 7.39
C ALA A 245 19.62 23.39 7.28
N LYS A 246 19.53 22.81 6.07
CA LYS A 246 18.97 21.47 5.90
C LYS A 246 19.90 20.46 6.55
N VAL A 247 19.35 19.56 7.37
CA VAL A 247 20.09 18.38 7.84
C VAL A 247 20.49 17.57 6.62
N GLN A 248 21.77 17.46 6.33
CA GLN A 248 22.27 16.50 5.33
C GLN A 248 22.17 15.11 5.98
N LEU A 249 21.26 14.30 5.48
CA LEU A 249 21.21 12.87 5.79
C LEU A 249 22.39 12.23 5.05
N HIS A 250 23.41 11.87 5.79
CA HIS A 250 24.48 10.96 5.32
C HIS A 250 24.09 9.51 5.60
#